data_794940a281124c6ac3ad93468e4c473b
#
_entry.id   794940a281124c6ac3ad93468e4c473b
#
_cell.length_a   1.000
_cell.length_b   1.000
_cell.length_c   1.000
_cell.angle_alpha   90.00
_cell.angle_beta   90.00
_cell.angle_gamma   90.00
#
_symmetry.space_group_name_H-M   'P 1'
#
loop_
_entity.id
_entity.type
_entity.pdbx_description
1 polymer ?
#
loop_
_entity_poly.entity_id
_entity_poly.type
_entity_poly.pdbx_seq_one_letter_code
_entity_poly.pdbx_strand_id
1 'polypeptide(L)'
;MFNCALSFRASSKVLRALLLVGPRLISWVPHFTTSIDWALRLGLHRLQQAQHPLDAPWVCVADFTIQIGCKKALIVLRVPVSAFSMGRALTLQQVEVIGLSLGETWNGERGTTVLLALFERCGWPSHVVSDCGSDIKKGIVDTLLKAPNRASWISDVSHVVANALKHYYAKLSLFQQFQRLCTRMRSRLQQTRFAFLLPPKARAKGRFLSASRQAEWGLRTLAYLEVKEREASPEVSALAQALRGLKSFKLF
;
A
#
# COMPACT_ATOMS: atom_id res chain seq x y z
N MET A 1 20.32 5.75 2.24
CA MET A 1 19.10 6.28 2.86
C MET A 1 17.86 5.56 2.36
N PHE A 2 17.58 5.54 1.06
CA PHE A 2 16.38 4.87 0.52
C PHE A 2 16.39 3.34 0.62
N ASN A 3 17.55 2.71 0.66
CA ASN A 3 17.67 1.25 0.75
C ASN A 3 17.48 0.70 2.18
N CYS A 4 17.53 1.56 3.22
CA CYS A 4 17.47 1.12 4.62
C CYS A 4 16.12 1.40 5.29
N ALA A 5 15.11 1.90 4.58
CA ALA A 5 13.78 2.26 5.09
C ALA A 5 13.80 3.16 6.35
N LEU A 6 14.85 3.95 6.53
CA LEU A 6 14.98 4.89 7.65
C LEU A 6 14.23 6.18 7.35
N SER A 7 13.57 6.75 8.36
CA SER A 7 13.00 8.10 8.24
C SER A 7 14.13 9.14 8.10
N PHE A 8 13.85 10.28 7.46
CA PHE A 8 14.84 11.36 7.31
C PHE A 8 15.41 11.85 8.64
N ARG A 9 14.56 11.90 9.70
CA ARG A 9 15.01 12.25 11.06
C ARG A 9 15.94 11.18 11.64
N ALA A 10 15.62 9.91 11.48
CA ALA A 10 16.47 8.81 11.94
C ALA A 10 17.80 8.80 11.19
N SER A 11 17.80 9.00 9.87
CA SER A 11 19.01 9.09 9.06
C SER A 11 19.94 10.20 9.52
N SER A 12 19.43 11.41 9.81
CA SER A 12 20.24 12.51 10.36
C SER A 12 20.83 12.17 11.73
N LYS A 13 20.09 11.44 12.59
CA LYS A 13 20.62 11.01 13.90
C LYS A 13 21.73 9.98 13.74
N VAL A 14 21.57 9.00 12.85
CA VAL A 14 22.59 7.98 12.55
C VAL A 14 23.85 8.65 12.00
N LEU A 15 23.72 9.58 11.05
CA LEU A 15 24.86 10.31 10.49
C LEU A 15 25.58 11.14 11.56
N ARG A 16 24.86 11.75 12.51
CA ARG A 16 25.48 12.47 13.64
C ARG A 16 26.24 11.52 14.56
N ALA A 17 25.70 10.35 14.84
CA ALA A 17 26.41 9.34 15.64
C ALA A 17 27.70 8.87 14.92
N LEU A 18 27.63 8.64 13.61
CA LEU A 18 28.82 8.28 12.80
C LEU A 18 29.88 9.40 12.77
N LEU A 19 29.46 10.68 12.74
CA LEU A 19 30.38 11.82 12.82
C LEU A 19 31.16 11.83 14.14
N LEU A 20 30.50 11.46 15.25
CA LEU A 20 31.15 11.39 16.58
C LEU A 20 32.18 10.26 16.67
N VAL A 21 31.91 9.13 16.01
CA VAL A 21 32.80 7.93 16.04
C VAL A 21 33.94 8.02 15.02
N GLY A 22 33.68 8.64 13.87
CA GLY A 22 34.62 8.71 12.75
C GLY A 22 34.59 10.06 12.04
N PRO A 23 35.14 11.13 12.66
CA PRO A 23 35.07 12.49 12.10
C PRO A 23 35.81 12.64 10.76
N ARG A 24 36.65 11.69 10.39
CA ARG A 24 37.33 11.66 9.07
C ARG A 24 36.43 11.13 7.95
N LEU A 25 35.32 10.45 8.28
CA LEU A 25 34.42 9.85 7.29
C LEU A 25 33.34 10.84 6.83
N ILE A 26 32.93 11.74 7.72
CA ILE A 26 31.84 12.72 7.47
C ILE A 26 32.24 14.02 8.14
N SER A 27 32.33 15.10 7.38
CA SER A 27 32.69 16.43 7.90
C SER A 27 31.44 17.24 8.35
N TRP A 28 30.27 16.87 7.85
CA TRP A 28 29.03 17.61 8.10
C TRP A 28 27.81 16.70 7.95
N VAL A 29 26.78 16.93 8.75
CA VAL A 29 25.52 16.20 8.70
C VAL A 29 24.37 17.14 8.37
N PRO A 30 23.66 16.92 7.25
CA PRO A 30 22.52 17.75 6.89
C PRO A 30 21.39 17.65 7.90
N HIS A 31 20.70 18.75 8.11
CA HIS A 31 19.43 18.72 8.83
C HIS A 31 18.42 17.83 8.04
N PHE A 32 17.48 17.19 8.74
CA PHE A 32 16.55 16.27 8.07
C PHE A 32 15.67 16.96 7.00
N THR A 33 15.38 18.27 7.14
CA THR A 33 14.66 19.05 6.11
C THR A 33 15.47 19.16 4.83
N THR A 34 16.76 19.44 4.91
CA THR A 34 17.66 19.46 3.76
C THR A 34 17.68 18.11 3.02
N SER A 35 17.63 17.01 3.79
CA SER A 35 17.55 15.67 3.21
C SER A 35 16.21 15.42 2.51
N ILE A 36 15.10 16.00 3.01
CA ILE A 36 13.79 15.97 2.35
C ILE A 36 13.86 16.75 1.03
N ASP A 37 14.43 17.97 1.04
CA ASP A 37 14.53 18.79 -0.17
C ASP A 37 15.38 18.12 -1.25
N TRP A 38 16.47 17.48 -0.86
CA TRP A 38 17.28 16.69 -1.81
C TRP A 38 16.51 15.51 -2.39
N ALA A 39 15.71 14.82 -1.55
CA ALA A 39 14.89 13.71 -2.03
C ALA A 39 13.81 14.18 -3.02
N LEU A 40 13.19 15.33 -2.77
CA LEU A 40 12.19 15.91 -3.67
C LEU A 40 12.83 16.35 -5.00
N ARG A 41 13.98 17.02 -4.97
CA ARG A 41 14.72 17.41 -6.18
C ARG A 41 15.18 16.21 -7.00
N LEU A 42 15.69 15.17 -6.34
CA LEU A 42 16.07 13.92 -6.99
C LEU A 42 14.87 13.21 -7.60
N GLY A 43 13.73 13.19 -6.88
CA GLY A 43 12.47 12.63 -7.36
C GLY A 43 11.96 13.36 -8.61
N LEU A 44 11.97 14.70 -8.60
CA LEU A 44 11.59 15.52 -9.75
C LEU A 44 12.51 15.27 -10.94
N HIS A 45 13.82 15.26 -10.71
CA HIS A 45 14.81 14.98 -11.76
C HIS A 45 14.59 13.60 -12.40
N ARG A 46 14.39 12.56 -11.58
CA ARG A 46 14.09 11.21 -12.10
C ARG A 46 12.77 11.18 -12.88
N LEU A 47 11.73 11.86 -12.40
CA LEU A 47 10.46 11.95 -13.10
C LEU A 47 10.63 12.61 -14.48
N GLN A 48 11.44 13.66 -14.58
CA GLN A 48 11.73 14.32 -15.84
C GLN A 48 12.53 13.44 -16.79
N GLN A 49 13.54 12.72 -16.26
CA GLN A 49 14.32 11.76 -17.05
C GLN A 49 13.52 10.57 -17.53
N ALA A 50 12.53 10.11 -16.75
CA ALA A 50 11.68 8.99 -17.11
C ALA A 50 10.69 9.29 -18.25
N GLN A 51 10.50 10.56 -18.62
CA GLN A 51 9.56 10.99 -19.67
C GLN A 51 10.18 10.90 -21.07
N HIS A 52 10.62 9.71 -21.44
CA HIS A 52 11.10 9.39 -22.79
C HIS A 52 10.48 8.07 -23.28
N PRO A 53 10.39 7.82 -24.58
CA PRO A 53 9.94 6.57 -25.11
C PRO A 53 10.82 5.40 -24.65
N LEU A 54 10.22 4.23 -24.50
CA LEU A 54 10.92 2.98 -24.24
C LEU A 54 10.76 2.07 -25.47
N ASP A 55 11.86 1.54 -25.99
CA ASP A 55 11.85 0.67 -27.17
C ASP A 55 11.25 -0.72 -26.88
N ALA A 56 11.23 -1.12 -25.61
CA ALA A 56 10.65 -2.40 -25.17
C ALA A 56 9.18 -2.26 -24.77
N PRO A 57 8.35 -3.31 -24.93
CA PRO A 57 6.96 -3.30 -24.49
C PRO A 57 6.87 -3.16 -22.97
N TRP A 58 5.92 -2.35 -22.52
CA TRP A 58 5.73 -2.04 -21.11
C TRP A 58 4.25 -1.96 -20.72
N VAL A 59 3.99 -2.11 -19.44
CA VAL A 59 2.67 -2.02 -18.81
C VAL A 59 2.59 -0.72 -18.01
N CYS A 60 1.51 0.01 -18.22
CA CYS A 60 1.16 1.16 -17.41
C CYS A 60 0.39 0.72 -16.16
N VAL A 61 0.76 1.22 -14.99
CA VAL A 61 -0.05 1.13 -13.78
C VAL A 61 -0.44 2.53 -13.36
N ALA A 62 -1.75 2.80 -13.31
CA ALA A 62 -2.27 4.11 -12.96
C ALA A 62 -3.20 4.01 -11.75
N ASP A 63 -2.94 4.79 -10.71
CA ASP A 63 -3.74 4.81 -9.49
C ASP A 63 -3.78 6.20 -8.87
N PHE A 64 -4.89 6.49 -8.18
CA PHE A 64 -4.98 7.64 -7.31
C PHE A 64 -4.40 7.31 -5.94
N THR A 65 -3.33 8.01 -5.59
CA THR A 65 -2.69 7.88 -4.29
C THR A 65 -2.66 9.22 -3.59
N ILE A 66 -2.43 9.20 -2.31
CA ILE A 66 -2.21 10.37 -1.45
C ILE A 66 -3.17 11.53 -1.73
N GLN A 67 -4.00 11.80 -0.77
CA GLN A 67 -4.76 13.05 -0.70
C GLN A 67 -3.94 14.06 0.11
N ILE A 68 -3.56 15.17 -0.53
CA ILE A 68 -2.86 16.29 0.11
C ILE A 68 -3.85 17.43 0.23
N GLY A 69 -4.44 17.62 1.40
CA GLY A 69 -5.58 18.52 1.58
C GLY A 69 -6.78 18.05 0.75
N CYS A 70 -7.30 18.92 -0.13
CA CYS A 70 -8.36 18.60 -1.08
C CYS A 70 -7.87 17.95 -2.39
N LYS A 71 -6.54 17.86 -2.61
CA LYS A 71 -5.96 17.39 -3.87
C LYS A 71 -5.67 15.90 -3.83
N LYS A 72 -6.08 15.19 -4.89
CA LYS A 72 -5.68 13.81 -5.16
C LYS A 72 -4.53 13.79 -6.15
N ALA A 73 -3.58 12.88 -5.97
CA ALA A 73 -2.48 12.65 -6.89
C ALA A 73 -2.78 11.44 -7.77
N LEU A 74 -2.78 11.62 -9.08
CA LEU A 74 -2.70 10.53 -10.05
C LEU A 74 -1.22 10.19 -10.22
N ILE A 75 -0.86 8.96 -9.92
CA ILE A 75 0.47 8.39 -10.18
C ILE A 75 0.37 7.46 -11.36
N VAL A 76 1.31 7.60 -12.29
CA VAL A 76 1.43 6.72 -13.46
C VAL A 76 2.82 6.08 -13.44
N LEU A 77 2.82 4.76 -13.43
CA LEU A 77 4.01 3.94 -13.36
C LEU A 77 4.21 3.20 -14.67
N ARG A 78 5.48 3.01 -15.05
CA ARG A 78 5.92 2.18 -16.17
C ARG A 78 6.63 0.96 -15.64
N VAL A 79 6.24 -0.22 -16.14
CA VAL A 79 6.85 -1.50 -15.81
C VAL A 79 7.18 -2.23 -17.11
N PRO A 80 8.46 -2.47 -17.44
CA PRO A 80 8.82 -3.27 -18.61
C PRO A 80 8.21 -4.66 -18.53
N VAL A 81 7.71 -5.19 -19.63
CA VAL A 81 7.13 -6.55 -19.66
C VAL A 81 8.15 -7.60 -19.21
N SER A 82 9.42 -7.41 -19.51
CA SER A 82 10.52 -8.28 -19.08
C SER A 82 10.73 -8.33 -17.54
N ALA A 83 10.18 -7.37 -16.80
CA ALA A 83 10.26 -7.36 -15.34
C ALA A 83 9.27 -8.32 -14.66
N PHE A 84 8.26 -8.79 -15.38
CA PHE A 84 7.28 -9.73 -14.83
C PHE A 84 7.83 -11.15 -14.82
N SER A 85 7.71 -11.81 -13.67
CA SER A 85 8.01 -13.24 -13.52
C SER A 85 6.94 -13.92 -12.67
N MET A 86 6.59 -15.17 -13.03
CA MET A 86 5.56 -15.91 -12.29
C MET A 86 5.95 -16.10 -10.83
N GLY A 87 5.00 -15.81 -9.93
CA GLY A 87 5.17 -16.03 -8.48
C GLY A 87 6.07 -15.04 -7.77
N ARG A 88 6.59 -14.01 -8.43
CA ARG A 88 7.41 -12.97 -7.79
C ARG A 88 6.72 -11.61 -7.85
N ALA A 89 6.72 -10.92 -6.72
CA ALA A 89 6.26 -9.53 -6.67
C ALA A 89 7.30 -8.61 -7.32
N LEU A 90 6.82 -7.56 -7.99
CA LEU A 90 7.67 -6.50 -8.53
C LEU A 90 8.38 -5.76 -7.38
N THR A 91 9.63 -5.41 -7.63
CA THR A 91 10.41 -4.56 -6.73
C THR A 91 10.35 -3.10 -7.19
N LEU A 92 10.63 -2.16 -6.28
CA LEU A 92 10.70 -0.73 -6.61
C LEU A 92 11.73 -0.39 -7.70
N GLN A 93 12.76 -1.23 -7.88
CA GLN A 93 13.79 -1.04 -8.90
C GLN A 93 13.30 -1.39 -10.32
N GLN A 94 12.24 -2.19 -10.42
CA GLN A 94 11.62 -2.62 -11.68
C GLN A 94 10.49 -1.69 -12.13
N VAL A 95 10.17 -0.68 -11.32
CA VAL A 95 9.04 0.23 -11.54
C VAL A 95 9.57 1.65 -11.67
N GLU A 96 9.15 2.35 -12.71
CA GLU A 96 9.53 3.72 -12.97
C GLU A 96 8.31 4.63 -12.90
N VAL A 97 8.41 5.75 -12.17
CA VAL A 97 7.35 6.77 -12.12
C VAL A 97 7.51 7.68 -13.33
N ILE A 98 6.58 7.62 -14.28
CA ILE A 98 6.58 8.44 -15.49
C ILE A 98 5.63 9.62 -15.40
N GLY A 99 4.63 9.56 -14.51
CA GLY A 99 3.64 10.63 -14.34
C GLY A 99 3.23 10.84 -12.89
N LEU A 100 3.13 12.11 -12.51
CA LEU A 100 2.56 12.57 -11.25
C LEU A 100 1.75 13.83 -11.53
N SER A 101 0.43 13.77 -11.34
CA SER A 101 -0.47 14.90 -11.55
C SER A 101 -1.36 15.13 -10.35
N LEU A 102 -1.43 16.39 -9.89
CA LEU A 102 -2.25 16.78 -8.74
C LEU A 102 -3.53 17.47 -9.23
N GLY A 103 -4.67 17.14 -8.62
CA GLY A 103 -5.96 17.75 -8.92
C GLY A 103 -6.91 17.71 -7.76
N GLU A 104 -7.74 18.75 -7.63
CA GLU A 104 -8.81 18.80 -6.63
C GLU A 104 -9.98 17.93 -7.07
N THR A 105 -10.34 18.04 -8.33
CA THR A 105 -11.38 17.23 -8.95
C THR A 105 -10.78 16.39 -10.08
N TRP A 106 -11.19 15.13 -10.12
CA TRP A 106 -10.84 14.23 -11.20
C TRP A 106 -12.12 13.71 -11.85
N ASN A 107 -12.15 13.78 -13.16
CA ASN A 107 -13.17 13.18 -14.02
C ASN A 107 -12.49 12.46 -15.19
N GLY A 108 -13.27 11.74 -16.00
CA GLY A 108 -12.74 11.00 -17.15
C GLY A 108 -11.99 11.89 -18.14
N GLU A 109 -12.51 13.07 -18.45
CA GLU A 109 -11.92 14.02 -19.41
C GLU A 109 -10.53 14.50 -18.98
N ARG A 110 -10.39 14.92 -17.72
CA ARG A 110 -9.11 15.31 -17.16
C ARG A 110 -8.13 14.13 -17.13
N GLY A 111 -8.61 12.93 -16.77
CA GLY A 111 -7.82 11.71 -16.83
C GLY A 111 -7.30 11.43 -18.24
N THR A 112 -8.17 11.55 -19.25
CA THR A 112 -7.81 11.41 -20.67
C THR A 112 -6.75 12.42 -21.08
N THR A 113 -6.93 13.70 -20.76
CA THR A 113 -5.97 14.77 -21.13
C THR A 113 -4.57 14.47 -20.55
N VAL A 114 -4.49 14.11 -19.27
CA VAL A 114 -3.22 13.83 -18.60
C VAL A 114 -2.55 12.59 -19.19
N LEU A 115 -3.30 11.51 -19.41
CA LEU A 115 -2.76 10.26 -19.92
C LEU A 115 -2.32 10.36 -21.37
N LEU A 116 -3.09 11.07 -22.23
CA LEU A 116 -2.70 11.33 -23.62
C LEU A 116 -1.36 12.05 -23.70
N ALA A 117 -1.25 13.21 -23.02
CA ALA A 117 -0.02 13.99 -23.01
C ALA A 117 1.19 13.20 -22.47
N LEU A 118 0.95 12.26 -21.56
CA LEU A 118 1.99 11.39 -21.02
C LEU A 118 2.39 10.30 -22.03
N PHE A 119 1.44 9.62 -22.65
CA PHE A 119 1.72 8.55 -23.61
C PHE A 119 2.32 9.04 -24.92
N GLU A 120 1.98 10.26 -25.34
CA GLU A 120 2.65 10.93 -26.47
C GLU A 120 4.15 11.15 -26.21
N ARG A 121 4.52 11.43 -24.96
CA ARG A 121 5.94 11.65 -24.58
C ARG A 121 6.68 10.35 -24.28
N CYS A 122 6.04 9.43 -23.57
CA CYS A 122 6.67 8.22 -23.04
C CYS A 122 6.52 6.99 -23.94
N GLY A 123 5.78 7.12 -25.05
CA GLY A 123 5.32 5.98 -25.87
C GLY A 123 4.06 5.35 -25.30
N TRP A 124 3.42 4.48 -26.09
CA TRP A 124 2.16 3.86 -25.73
C TRP A 124 2.39 2.51 -25.02
N PRO A 125 1.70 2.25 -23.90
CA PRO A 125 1.81 0.96 -23.20
C PRO A 125 1.15 -0.17 -23.97
N SER A 126 1.53 -1.41 -23.69
CA SER A 126 0.82 -2.62 -24.17
C SER A 126 -0.50 -2.82 -23.43
N HIS A 127 -0.48 -2.53 -22.12
CA HIS A 127 -1.64 -2.65 -21.23
C HIS A 127 -1.64 -1.53 -20.21
N VAL A 128 -2.84 -1.16 -19.74
CA VAL A 128 -3.01 -0.22 -18.62
C VAL A 128 -3.74 -0.94 -17.50
N VAL A 129 -3.11 -1.03 -16.34
CA VAL A 129 -3.68 -1.61 -15.12
C VAL A 129 -4.13 -0.48 -14.20
N SER A 130 -5.36 -0.51 -13.70
CA SER A 130 -5.86 0.43 -12.71
C SER A 130 -6.94 -0.20 -11.83
N ASP A 131 -7.33 0.53 -10.78
CA ASP A 131 -8.54 0.20 -10.05
C ASP A 131 -9.79 0.39 -10.91
N CYS A 132 -10.94 -0.09 -10.43
CA CYS A 132 -12.22 0.01 -11.12
C CYS A 132 -12.95 1.34 -10.83
N GLY A 133 -12.26 2.37 -10.33
CA GLY A 133 -12.84 3.69 -10.06
C GLY A 133 -13.40 4.32 -11.34
N SER A 134 -14.64 4.82 -11.30
CA SER A 134 -15.34 5.34 -12.48
C SER A 134 -14.53 6.40 -13.24
N ASP A 135 -13.90 7.30 -12.48
CA ASP A 135 -13.21 8.47 -13.03
C ASP A 135 -11.94 8.08 -13.78
N ILE A 136 -11.11 7.21 -13.16
CA ILE A 136 -9.87 6.75 -13.78
C ILE A 136 -10.14 5.79 -14.93
N LYS A 137 -11.12 4.89 -14.75
CA LYS A 137 -11.51 3.93 -15.80
C LYS A 137 -11.94 4.64 -17.07
N LYS A 138 -12.85 5.63 -16.95
CA LYS A 138 -13.31 6.40 -18.10
C LYS A 138 -12.14 7.09 -18.80
N GLY A 139 -11.28 7.78 -18.04
CA GLY A 139 -10.10 8.46 -18.60
C GLY A 139 -9.16 7.51 -19.36
N ILE A 140 -8.93 6.30 -18.81
CA ILE A 140 -8.11 5.28 -19.47
C ILE A 140 -8.77 4.77 -20.75
N VAL A 141 -10.04 4.38 -20.69
CA VAL A 141 -10.77 3.86 -21.86
C VAL A 141 -10.79 4.89 -22.98
N ASP A 142 -11.14 6.14 -22.70
CA ASP A 142 -11.18 7.23 -23.68
C ASP A 142 -9.78 7.52 -24.26
N THR A 143 -8.71 7.33 -23.46
CA THR A 143 -7.33 7.44 -23.93
C THR A 143 -6.98 6.29 -24.87
N LEU A 144 -7.30 5.06 -24.50
CA LEU A 144 -6.96 3.87 -25.28
C LEU A 144 -7.71 3.79 -26.62
N LEU A 145 -8.89 4.41 -26.73
CA LEU A 145 -9.61 4.55 -28.00
C LEU A 145 -8.82 5.39 -29.04
N LYS A 146 -7.89 6.23 -28.57
CA LYS A 146 -7.01 7.05 -29.42
C LYS A 146 -5.64 6.43 -29.63
N ALA A 147 -5.37 5.25 -29.03
CA ALA A 147 -4.08 4.60 -29.12
C ALA A 147 -3.81 4.08 -30.52
N PRO A 148 -2.58 4.26 -31.06
CA PRO A 148 -2.18 3.70 -32.34
C PRO A 148 -1.98 2.18 -32.30
N ASN A 149 -1.80 1.63 -31.10
CA ASN A 149 -1.64 0.19 -30.84
C ASN A 149 -2.93 -0.38 -30.19
N ARG A 150 -3.07 -1.69 -30.18
CA ARG A 150 -4.19 -2.38 -29.53
C ARG A 150 -3.97 -2.55 -28.02
N ALA A 151 -3.64 -1.45 -27.34
CA ALA A 151 -3.49 -1.49 -25.89
C ALA A 151 -4.83 -1.77 -25.21
N SER A 152 -4.81 -2.53 -24.13
CA SER A 152 -6.01 -2.90 -23.38
C SER A 152 -5.97 -2.44 -21.93
N TRP A 153 -7.15 -2.17 -21.37
CA TRP A 153 -7.30 -1.91 -19.95
C TRP A 153 -7.54 -3.21 -19.18
N ILE A 154 -6.83 -3.36 -18.07
CA ILE A 154 -6.92 -4.49 -17.15
C ILE A 154 -7.28 -3.98 -15.77
N SER A 155 -8.32 -4.53 -15.15
CA SER A 155 -8.68 -4.21 -13.77
C SER A 155 -7.64 -4.76 -12.79
N ASP A 156 -7.29 -3.99 -11.76
CA ASP A 156 -6.50 -4.52 -10.64
C ASP A 156 -7.26 -5.65 -9.94
N VAL A 157 -6.71 -6.86 -10.05
CA VAL A 157 -7.28 -8.08 -9.48
C VAL A 157 -7.48 -7.96 -7.97
N SER A 158 -6.55 -7.31 -7.27
CA SER A 158 -6.66 -7.10 -5.82
C SER A 158 -7.89 -6.28 -5.46
N HIS A 159 -8.19 -5.24 -6.23
CA HIS A 159 -9.40 -4.42 -6.04
C HIS A 159 -10.68 -5.16 -6.41
N VAL A 160 -10.66 -5.94 -7.48
CA VAL A 160 -11.80 -6.78 -7.88
C VAL A 160 -12.13 -7.80 -6.79
N VAL A 161 -11.13 -8.53 -6.31
CA VAL A 161 -11.29 -9.50 -5.22
C VAL A 161 -11.73 -8.81 -3.93
N ALA A 162 -11.14 -7.67 -3.57
CA ALA A 162 -11.54 -6.92 -2.38
C ALA A 162 -13.02 -6.48 -2.45
N ASN A 163 -13.48 -6.05 -3.62
CA ASN A 163 -14.88 -5.66 -3.82
C ASN A 163 -15.83 -6.87 -3.76
N ALA A 164 -15.46 -8.00 -4.33
CA ALA A 164 -16.23 -9.25 -4.23
C ALA A 164 -16.35 -9.71 -2.77
N LEU A 165 -15.23 -9.76 -2.05
CA LEU A 165 -15.21 -10.11 -0.63
C LEU A 165 -16.00 -9.10 0.21
N LYS A 166 -15.91 -7.82 -0.10
CA LYS A 166 -16.72 -6.79 0.54
C LYS A 166 -18.21 -7.03 0.33
N HIS A 167 -18.62 -7.31 -0.91
CA HIS A 167 -20.03 -7.57 -1.22
C HIS A 167 -20.58 -8.76 -0.42
N TYR A 168 -19.79 -9.81 -0.28
CA TYR A 168 -20.15 -11.02 0.45
C TYR A 168 -20.11 -10.82 1.97
N TYR A 169 -18.98 -10.39 2.52
CA TYR A 169 -18.76 -10.34 3.97
C TYR A 169 -19.35 -9.12 4.66
N ALA A 170 -19.52 -7.97 3.98
CA ALA A 170 -20.00 -6.76 4.64
C ALA A 170 -21.42 -6.90 5.19
N LYS A 171 -22.24 -7.78 4.62
CA LYS A 171 -23.61 -8.06 5.04
C LYS A 171 -23.71 -9.07 6.19
N LEU A 172 -22.64 -9.82 6.46
CA LEU A 172 -22.63 -10.83 7.51
C LEU A 172 -22.45 -10.19 8.89
N SER A 173 -23.46 -10.32 9.74
CA SER A 173 -23.43 -9.78 11.11
C SER A 173 -22.25 -10.34 11.91
N LEU A 174 -21.94 -11.63 11.76
CA LEU A 174 -20.81 -12.30 12.39
C LEU A 174 -19.48 -11.67 11.98
N PHE A 175 -19.27 -11.37 10.70
CA PHE A 175 -18.06 -10.71 10.24
C PHE A 175 -17.91 -9.30 10.84
N GLN A 176 -19.01 -8.55 10.90
CA GLN A 176 -18.99 -7.22 11.54
C GLN A 176 -18.68 -7.30 13.04
N GLN A 177 -19.25 -8.27 13.74
CA GLN A 177 -18.97 -8.52 15.15
C GLN A 177 -17.50 -8.91 15.35
N PHE A 178 -16.96 -9.79 14.53
CA PHE A 178 -15.54 -10.18 14.54
C PHE A 178 -14.60 -8.97 14.31
N GLN A 179 -14.91 -8.09 13.35
CA GLN A 179 -14.14 -6.88 13.10
C GLN A 179 -14.17 -5.90 14.30
N ARG A 180 -15.34 -5.73 14.92
CA ARG A 180 -15.46 -4.93 16.15
C ARG A 180 -14.67 -5.54 17.30
N LEU A 181 -14.67 -6.86 17.41
CA LEU A 181 -13.88 -7.59 18.41
C LEU A 181 -12.39 -7.35 18.18
N CYS A 182 -11.88 -7.56 16.96
CA CYS A 182 -10.47 -7.30 16.62
C CYS A 182 -10.05 -5.87 16.99
N THR A 183 -10.89 -4.86 16.67
CA THR A 183 -10.61 -3.47 17.01
C THR A 183 -10.53 -3.25 18.52
N ARG A 184 -11.50 -3.79 19.26
CA ARG A 184 -11.56 -3.71 20.73
C ARG A 184 -10.37 -4.42 21.39
N MET A 185 -10.02 -5.60 20.89
CA MET A 185 -8.87 -6.37 21.34
C MET A 185 -7.57 -5.60 21.15
N ARG A 186 -7.41 -4.98 19.98
CA ARG A 186 -6.22 -4.18 19.69
C ARG A 186 -6.06 -3.04 20.71
N SER A 187 -7.11 -2.30 21.01
CA SER A 187 -7.07 -1.21 22.00
C SER A 187 -6.70 -1.71 23.41
N ARG A 188 -7.21 -2.90 23.79
CA ARG A 188 -6.98 -3.45 25.13
C ARG A 188 -5.58 -4.06 25.30
N LEU A 189 -5.02 -4.67 24.26
CA LEU A 189 -3.74 -5.38 24.35
C LEU A 189 -2.53 -4.49 24.02
N GLN A 190 -2.72 -3.38 23.33
CA GLN A 190 -1.64 -2.57 22.77
C GLN A 190 -0.61 -2.08 23.79
N GLN A 191 -1.03 -1.85 25.04
CA GLN A 191 -0.17 -1.32 26.11
C GLN A 191 0.05 -2.33 27.24
N THR A 192 -0.16 -3.62 26.97
CA THR A 192 0.01 -4.69 27.94
C THR A 192 1.16 -5.61 27.54
N ARG A 193 1.63 -6.45 28.46
CA ARG A 193 2.58 -7.52 28.18
C ARG A 193 2.07 -8.54 27.15
N PHE A 194 0.77 -8.54 26.85
CA PHE A 194 0.15 -9.37 25.82
C PHE A 194 0.14 -8.71 24.44
N ALA A 195 0.92 -7.65 24.23
CA ALA A 195 1.02 -6.96 22.94
C ALA A 195 1.43 -7.88 21.77
N PHE A 196 2.10 -9.02 22.05
CA PHE A 196 2.43 -10.03 21.04
C PHE A 196 1.19 -10.77 20.48
N LEU A 197 0.03 -10.69 21.16
CA LEU A 197 -1.26 -11.22 20.70
C LEU A 197 -2.11 -10.16 19.97
N LEU A 198 -1.54 -9.04 19.55
CA LEU A 198 -2.30 -8.02 18.85
C LEU A 198 -2.87 -8.54 17.53
N PRO A 199 -4.19 -8.31 17.28
CA PRO A 199 -4.75 -8.62 15.98
C PRO A 199 -4.07 -7.82 14.87
N PRO A 200 -3.95 -8.38 13.65
CA PRO A 200 -3.44 -7.66 12.50
C PRO A 200 -4.21 -6.37 12.27
N LYS A 201 -3.50 -5.29 11.93
CA LYS A 201 -4.14 -4.00 11.66
C LYS A 201 -5.00 -4.11 10.40
N ALA A 202 -6.30 -3.90 10.55
CA ALA A 202 -7.19 -3.75 9.40
C ALA A 202 -6.90 -2.42 8.69
N ARG A 203 -6.46 -2.47 7.45
CA ARG A 203 -6.33 -1.26 6.60
C ARG A 203 -7.73 -0.91 6.10
N ALA A 204 -8.11 0.37 6.14
CA ALA A 204 -9.45 0.83 5.76
C ALA A 204 -9.86 0.36 4.34
N LYS A 205 -8.96 0.49 3.35
CA LYS A 205 -9.18 0.04 1.98
C LYS A 205 -8.96 -1.47 1.76
N GLY A 206 -8.09 -2.10 2.54
CA GLY A 206 -7.71 -3.52 2.37
C GLY A 206 -8.27 -4.46 3.46
N ARG A 207 -9.26 -4.03 4.26
CA ARG A 207 -9.76 -4.83 5.39
C ARG A 207 -10.31 -6.20 4.99
N PHE A 208 -10.88 -6.33 3.80
CA PHE A 208 -11.42 -7.59 3.31
C PHE A 208 -10.32 -8.52 2.80
N LEU A 209 -9.24 -7.99 2.21
CA LEU A 209 -8.06 -8.77 1.82
C LEU A 209 -7.25 -9.28 3.02
N SER A 210 -7.39 -8.65 4.18
CA SER A 210 -6.74 -9.10 5.42
C SER A 210 -7.61 -10.01 6.28
N ALA A 211 -8.81 -10.40 5.82
CA ALA A 211 -9.73 -11.24 6.57
C ALA A 211 -9.12 -12.60 6.93
N SER A 212 -8.39 -13.24 6.00
CA SER A 212 -7.68 -14.50 6.25
C SER A 212 -6.65 -14.37 7.37
N ARG A 213 -5.82 -13.32 7.36
CA ARG A 213 -4.83 -13.06 8.41
C ARG A 213 -5.48 -12.83 9.78
N GLN A 214 -6.62 -12.17 9.80
CA GLN A 214 -7.38 -11.97 11.04
C GLN A 214 -7.99 -13.27 11.55
N ALA A 215 -8.50 -14.12 10.66
CA ALA A 215 -9.00 -15.44 11.01
C ALA A 215 -7.88 -16.33 11.56
N GLU A 216 -6.72 -16.40 10.89
CA GLU A 216 -5.54 -17.11 11.38
C GLU A 216 -5.09 -16.61 12.75
N TRP A 217 -5.07 -15.30 12.94
CA TRP A 217 -4.77 -14.70 14.23
C TRP A 217 -5.77 -15.15 15.29
N GLY A 218 -7.05 -15.15 14.98
CA GLY A 218 -8.11 -15.60 15.88
C GLY A 218 -7.90 -17.05 16.32
N LEU A 219 -7.63 -17.95 15.37
CA LEU A 219 -7.38 -19.37 15.64
C LEU A 219 -6.13 -19.57 16.49
N ARG A 220 -5.01 -18.90 16.18
CA ARG A 220 -3.78 -18.98 16.99
C ARG A 220 -3.98 -18.46 18.40
N THR A 221 -4.74 -17.37 18.54
CA THR A 221 -5.03 -16.77 19.85
C THR A 221 -5.92 -17.70 20.69
N LEU A 222 -6.91 -18.33 20.08
CA LEU A 222 -7.73 -19.34 20.76
C LEU A 222 -6.91 -20.55 21.21
N ALA A 223 -6.06 -21.08 20.34
CA ALA A 223 -5.17 -22.20 20.69
C ALA A 223 -4.22 -21.83 21.85
N TYR A 224 -3.65 -20.62 21.82
CA TYR A 224 -2.83 -20.13 22.94
C TYR A 224 -3.61 -20.08 24.25
N LEU A 225 -4.84 -19.58 24.23
CA LEU A 225 -5.70 -19.49 25.41
C LEU A 225 -6.06 -20.88 25.95
N GLU A 226 -6.38 -21.83 25.10
CA GLU A 226 -6.70 -23.20 25.50
C GLU A 226 -5.53 -23.88 26.24
N VAL A 227 -4.30 -23.62 25.79
CA VAL A 227 -3.10 -24.12 26.48
C VAL A 227 -2.92 -23.41 27.82
N LYS A 228 -3.04 -22.11 27.85
CA LYS A 228 -2.78 -21.28 29.04
C LYS A 228 -3.89 -21.36 30.10
N GLU A 229 -5.15 -21.57 29.70
CA GLU A 229 -6.23 -21.82 30.67
C GLU A 229 -5.98 -23.08 31.52
N ARG A 230 -5.26 -24.06 31.00
CA ARG A 230 -4.83 -25.25 31.75
C ARG A 230 -3.77 -24.94 32.81
N GLU A 231 -3.00 -23.86 32.63
CA GLU A 231 -1.97 -23.40 33.58
C GLU A 231 -2.53 -22.57 34.75
N ALA A 232 -3.87 -22.30 34.79
CA ALA A 232 -4.61 -21.66 35.90
C ALA A 232 -4.00 -20.36 36.44
N SER A 233 -3.35 -19.56 35.60
CA SER A 233 -2.77 -18.28 36.02
C SER A 233 -3.82 -17.17 36.08
N PRO A 234 -3.87 -16.31 37.13
CA PRO A 234 -4.83 -15.21 37.26
C PRO A 234 -4.80 -14.24 36.07
N GLU A 235 -3.66 -14.09 35.45
CA GLU A 235 -3.41 -13.21 34.31
C GLU A 235 -4.01 -13.76 33.03
N VAL A 236 -4.02 -15.08 32.88
CA VAL A 236 -4.69 -15.77 31.78
C VAL A 236 -6.19 -15.66 31.92
N SER A 237 -6.72 -15.69 33.14
CA SER A 237 -8.14 -15.46 33.40
C SER A 237 -8.59 -14.09 32.91
N ALA A 238 -7.83 -13.03 33.19
CA ALA A 238 -8.12 -11.68 32.69
C ALA A 238 -8.02 -11.59 31.16
N LEU A 239 -7.03 -12.26 30.55
CA LEU A 239 -6.89 -12.35 29.11
C LEU A 239 -8.02 -13.15 28.47
N ALA A 240 -8.39 -14.30 29.04
CA ALA A 240 -9.50 -15.13 28.60
C ALA A 240 -10.83 -14.38 28.68
N GLN A 241 -11.02 -13.57 29.72
CA GLN A 241 -12.19 -12.70 29.84
C GLN A 241 -12.22 -11.64 28.75
N ALA A 242 -11.07 -11.00 28.44
CA ALA A 242 -10.98 -10.03 27.35
C ALA A 242 -11.25 -10.67 25.98
N LEU A 243 -10.92 -11.96 25.82
CA LEU A 243 -11.03 -12.73 24.57
C LEU A 243 -12.27 -13.62 24.48
N ARG A 244 -13.16 -13.61 25.48
CA ARG A 244 -14.38 -14.45 25.50
C ARG A 244 -15.18 -14.37 24.22
N GLY A 245 -15.24 -13.18 23.60
CA GLY A 245 -15.92 -13.01 22.33
C GLY A 245 -15.32 -13.80 21.17
N LEU A 246 -14.03 -14.20 21.23
CA LEU A 246 -13.42 -15.04 20.19
C LEU A 246 -13.89 -16.48 20.22
N LYS A 247 -14.21 -17.03 21.40
CA LYS A 247 -14.69 -18.40 21.54
C LYS A 247 -16.02 -18.63 20.80
N SER A 248 -16.86 -17.61 20.68
CA SER A 248 -18.10 -17.69 19.92
C SER A 248 -17.93 -17.77 18.40
N PHE A 249 -16.73 -17.50 17.88
CA PHE A 249 -16.39 -17.62 16.46
C PHE A 249 -15.69 -18.94 16.09
N LYS A 250 -15.52 -19.87 17.04
CA LYS A 250 -14.88 -21.17 16.81
C LYS A 250 -15.70 -22.13 15.92
N LEU A 251 -16.93 -21.74 15.56
CA LEU A 251 -17.87 -22.55 14.77
C LEU A 251 -17.81 -22.25 13.25
N PHE A 252 -16.77 -21.60 12.79
CA PHE A 252 -16.43 -21.34 11.39
C PHE A 252 -14.95 -21.64 11.16
#